data_cca06db4e27ad6cac14f6a3e9cce9944
#
_entry.id   cca06db4e27ad6cac14f6a3e9cce9944
#
_cell.length_a   1.000
_cell.length_b   1.000
_cell.length_c   1.000
_cell.angle_alpha   90.00
_cell.angle_beta   90.00
_cell.angle_gamma   90.00
#
_symmetry.space_group_name_H-M   'P 1'
#
loop_
_entity.id
_entity.type
_entity.pdbx_description
1 polymer ?
#
loop_
_entity_poly.entity_id
_entity_poly.type
_entity_poly.pdbx_seq_one_letter_code
_entity_poly.pdbx_strand_id
1 'polypeptide(L)'
;MPVEVKLYTRADCHLCAEAKATIETVAEEVDTPVTIAEVDVDTDETLRAEYGERVPYVFVDGWPAFKYEVDAEELRRQLQDA
;
A
#
# COMPACT_ATOMS: atom_id res chain seq x y z
N MET A 1 13.86 6.40 11.53
CA MET A 1 13.06 5.17 11.49
C MET A 1 12.36 5.07 10.15
N PRO A 2 12.31 3.90 9.52
CA PRO A 2 11.64 3.79 8.23
C PRO A 2 10.14 3.95 8.37
N VAL A 3 9.52 4.47 7.32
CA VAL A 3 8.06 4.56 7.21
C VAL A 3 7.57 3.22 6.69
N GLU A 4 6.57 2.64 7.34
CA GLU A 4 5.99 1.39 6.88
C GLU A 4 4.81 1.66 5.95
N VAL A 5 4.86 1.09 4.75
CA VAL A 5 3.74 1.10 3.82
C VAL A 5 3.23 -0.33 3.72
N LYS A 6 2.01 -0.56 4.16
CA LYS A 6 1.39 -1.88 4.11
C LYS A 6 0.35 -1.91 3.00
N LEU A 7 0.48 -2.86 2.09
CA LEU A 7 -0.43 -3.04 0.97
C LEU A 7 -1.20 -4.33 1.13
N TYR A 8 -2.50 -4.23 1.31
CA TYR A 8 -3.39 -5.39 1.25
C TYR A 8 -3.75 -5.65 -0.20
N THR A 9 -3.55 -6.87 -0.65
CA THR A 9 -3.66 -7.25 -2.05
C THR A 9 -4.32 -8.62 -2.19
N ARG A 10 -4.66 -8.99 -3.42
CA ARG A 10 -5.18 -10.33 -3.77
C ARG A 10 -4.51 -10.81 -5.05
N ALA A 11 -4.53 -12.13 -5.26
CA ALA A 11 -4.09 -12.70 -6.53
C ALA A 11 -5.05 -12.24 -7.65
N ASP A 12 -4.53 -12.13 -8.85
CA ASP A 12 -5.30 -11.73 -10.05
C ASP A 12 -5.97 -10.36 -9.92
N CYS A 13 -5.42 -9.49 -9.10
CA CYS A 13 -5.92 -8.13 -8.93
C CYS A 13 -5.06 -7.16 -9.74
N HIS A 14 -5.60 -6.67 -10.84
CA HIS A 14 -4.89 -5.75 -11.73
C HIS A 14 -4.57 -4.41 -11.01
N LEU A 15 -5.53 -3.87 -10.29
CA LEU A 15 -5.34 -2.62 -9.55
C LEU A 15 -4.32 -2.78 -8.43
N CYS A 16 -4.24 -3.96 -7.83
CA CYS A 16 -3.24 -4.23 -6.78
C CYS A 16 -1.83 -4.20 -7.38
N ALA A 17 -1.65 -4.76 -8.57
CA ALA A 17 -0.35 -4.72 -9.25
C ALA A 17 0.05 -3.29 -9.59
N GLU A 18 -0.90 -2.47 -10.04
CA GLU A 18 -0.63 -1.06 -10.33
C GLU A 18 -0.28 -0.28 -9.06
N ALA A 19 -1.00 -0.54 -7.97
CA ALA A 19 -0.73 0.12 -6.70
C ALA A 19 0.67 -0.23 -6.19
N LYS A 20 1.05 -1.50 -6.30
CA LYS A 20 2.37 -1.93 -5.88
C LYS A 20 3.47 -1.24 -6.68
N ALA A 21 3.31 -1.16 -8.00
CA ALA A 21 4.27 -0.48 -8.85
C ALA A 21 4.42 0.99 -8.50
N THR A 22 3.29 1.67 -8.23
CA THR A 22 3.30 3.08 -7.84
C THR A 22 4.03 3.27 -6.51
N ILE A 23 3.74 2.42 -5.52
CA ILE A 23 4.38 2.49 -4.20
C ILE A 23 5.89 2.30 -4.33
N GLU A 24 6.31 1.30 -5.10
CA GLU A 24 7.73 1.02 -5.29
C GLU A 24 8.45 2.19 -5.96
N THR A 25 7.84 2.77 -6.98
CA THR A 25 8.41 3.91 -7.69
C THR A 25 8.57 5.11 -6.76
N VAL A 26 7.52 5.44 -6.01
CA VAL A 26 7.58 6.58 -5.07
C VAL A 26 8.60 6.32 -3.96
N ALA A 27 8.68 5.09 -3.45
CA ALA A 27 9.64 4.76 -2.41
C ALA A 27 11.08 4.98 -2.87
N GLU A 28 11.36 4.75 -4.16
CA GLU A 28 12.68 5.00 -4.73
C GLU A 28 12.98 6.48 -4.92
N GLU A 29 11.95 7.31 -5.08
CA GLU A 29 12.10 8.74 -5.34
C GLU A 29 12.31 9.58 -4.09
N VAL A 30 11.83 9.10 -2.94
CA VAL A 30 11.94 9.85 -1.68
C VAL A 30 13.22 9.48 -0.95
N ASP A 31 13.74 10.43 -0.16
CA ASP A 31 14.95 10.20 0.63
C ASP A 31 14.64 9.48 1.95
N THR A 32 13.39 9.44 2.34
CA THR A 32 12.96 8.76 3.55
C THR A 32 13.06 7.25 3.38
N PRO A 33 13.65 6.51 4.32
CA PRO A 33 13.64 5.04 4.25
C PRO A 33 12.21 4.52 4.31
N VAL A 34 11.86 3.61 3.40
CA VAL A 34 10.51 3.05 3.31
C VAL A 34 10.58 1.54 3.35
N THR A 35 9.77 0.93 4.21
CA THR A 35 9.59 -0.51 4.25
C THR A 35 8.23 -0.83 3.66
N ILE A 36 8.19 -1.71 2.66
CA ILE A 36 6.94 -2.12 2.03
C ILE A 36 6.58 -3.53 2.47
N ALA A 37 5.40 -3.67 3.07
CA ALA A 37 4.85 -4.97 3.47
C ALA A 37 3.63 -5.28 2.61
N GLU A 38 3.68 -6.38 1.88
CA GLU A 38 2.57 -6.81 1.04
C GLU A 38 1.85 -7.96 1.75
N VAL A 39 0.54 -7.84 1.91
CA VAL A 39 -0.28 -8.84 2.60
C VAL A 39 -1.36 -9.35 1.66
N ASP A 40 -1.36 -10.65 1.38
CA ASP A 40 -2.40 -11.29 0.58
C ASP A 40 -3.59 -11.58 1.50
N VAL A 41 -4.71 -10.91 1.24
CA VAL A 41 -5.89 -11.04 2.11
C VAL A 41 -6.55 -12.41 2.00
N ASP A 42 -6.27 -13.17 0.95
CA ASP A 42 -6.84 -14.50 0.79
C ASP A 42 -6.17 -15.56 1.66
N THR A 43 -5.07 -15.23 2.32
CA THR A 43 -4.39 -16.15 3.25
C THR A 43 -5.00 -16.15 4.64
N ASP A 44 -5.96 -15.25 4.92
CA ASP A 44 -6.59 -15.12 6.22
C ASP A 44 -8.06 -14.77 6.04
N GLU A 45 -8.96 -15.57 6.60
CA GLU A 45 -10.40 -15.36 6.45
C GLU A 45 -10.87 -14.02 6.99
N THR A 46 -10.29 -13.57 8.08
CA THR A 46 -10.65 -12.27 8.68
C THR A 46 -10.26 -11.13 7.74
N LEU A 47 -9.05 -11.18 7.19
CA LEU A 47 -8.59 -10.16 6.25
C LEU A 47 -9.41 -10.17 4.97
N ARG A 48 -9.74 -11.36 4.48
CA ARG A 48 -10.57 -11.48 3.27
C ARG A 48 -11.96 -10.89 3.51
N ALA A 49 -12.55 -11.14 4.67
CA ALA A 49 -13.86 -10.60 5.00
C ALA A 49 -13.84 -9.08 5.10
N GLU A 50 -12.78 -8.50 5.67
CA GLU A 50 -12.68 -7.05 5.86
C GLU A 50 -12.21 -6.31 4.62
N TYR A 51 -11.23 -6.85 3.90
CA TYR A 51 -10.56 -6.12 2.83
C TYR A 51 -10.69 -6.75 1.45
N GLY A 52 -11.23 -7.95 1.35
CA GLY A 52 -11.27 -8.70 0.08
C GLY A 52 -11.85 -7.94 -1.10
N GLU A 53 -12.83 -7.09 -0.87
CA GLU A 53 -13.46 -6.27 -1.91
C GLU A 53 -12.95 -4.83 -1.92
N ARG A 54 -12.01 -4.51 -1.02
CA ARG A 54 -11.46 -3.16 -0.87
C ARG A 54 -10.01 -3.06 -1.32
N VAL A 55 -9.46 -4.12 -1.87
CA VAL A 55 -8.08 -4.12 -2.35
C VAL A 55 -7.96 -3.39 -3.69
N PRO A 56 -6.84 -2.72 -3.96
CA PRO A 56 -5.72 -2.53 -3.04
C PRO A 56 -6.06 -1.53 -1.94
N TYR A 57 -5.68 -1.87 -0.71
CA TYR A 57 -5.88 -0.99 0.43
C TYR A 57 -4.50 -0.71 1.04
N VAL A 58 -4.15 0.55 1.18
CA VAL A 58 -2.79 0.95 1.57
C VAL A 58 -2.82 1.70 2.88
N PHE A 59 -1.96 1.27 3.81
CA PHE A 59 -1.76 1.94 5.09
C PHE A 59 -0.35 2.51 5.13
N VAL A 60 -0.21 3.74 5.62
CA VAL A 60 1.08 4.38 5.85
C VAL A 60 1.23 4.57 7.35
N ASP A 61 2.24 3.92 7.94
CA ASP A 61 2.49 3.92 9.39
C ASP A 61 1.24 3.59 10.21
N GLY A 62 0.44 2.63 9.72
CA GLY A 62 -0.74 2.18 10.43
C GLY A 62 -2.00 3.00 10.18
N TRP A 63 -1.93 4.06 9.37
CA TRP A 63 -3.08 4.88 9.04
C TRP A 63 -3.59 4.59 7.64
N PRO A 64 -4.91 4.46 7.44
CA PRO A 64 -5.46 4.26 6.10
C PRO A 64 -5.10 5.45 5.20
N ALA A 65 -4.49 5.16 4.07
CA ALA A 65 -4.04 6.20 3.15
C ALA A 65 -4.76 6.16 1.81
N PHE A 66 -4.88 4.98 1.22
CA PHE A 66 -5.49 4.82 -0.11
C PHE A 66 -6.33 3.56 -0.19
N LYS A 67 -7.34 3.59 -1.03
CA LYS A 67 -8.21 2.44 -1.31
C LYS A 67 -8.47 2.43 -2.81
N TYR A 68 -8.29 1.26 -3.44
CA TYR A 68 -8.48 0.99 -4.87
C TYR A 68 -7.40 1.61 -5.75
N GLU A 69 -6.95 2.81 -5.46
CA GLU A 69 -6.01 3.52 -6.30
C GLU A 69 -5.02 4.28 -5.44
N VAL A 70 -3.76 4.36 -5.86
CA VAL A 70 -2.73 5.10 -5.13
C VAL A 70 -2.33 6.33 -5.94
N ASP A 71 -2.52 7.50 -5.34
CA ASP A 71 -2.07 8.76 -5.92
C ASP A 71 -0.59 8.93 -5.59
N ALA A 72 0.27 8.89 -6.61
CA ALA A 72 1.72 8.95 -6.43
C ALA A 72 2.18 10.25 -5.76
N GLU A 73 1.59 11.38 -6.12
CA GLU A 73 1.98 12.67 -5.53
C GLU A 73 1.60 12.77 -4.07
N GLU A 74 0.40 12.30 -3.73
CA GLU A 74 -0.05 12.29 -2.35
C GLU A 74 0.79 11.35 -1.50
N LEU A 75 1.11 10.17 -2.02
CA LEU A 75 1.95 9.22 -1.32
C LEU A 75 3.34 9.81 -1.11
N ARG A 76 3.91 10.45 -2.13
CA ARG A 76 5.23 11.09 -2.02
C ARG A 76 5.23 12.12 -0.90
N ARG A 77 4.20 12.95 -0.85
CA ARG A 77 4.06 13.97 0.20
C ARG A 77 3.97 13.35 1.59
N GLN A 78 3.15 12.30 1.74
CA GLN A 78 3.02 11.62 3.03
C GLN A 78 4.34 11.00 3.49
N LEU A 79 5.09 10.40 2.59
CA LEU A 79 6.37 9.79 2.92
C LEU A 79 7.43 10.84 3.27
N GLN A 80 7.43 11.97 2.58
CA GLN A 80 8.39 13.03 2.85
C GLN A 80 8.10 13.76 4.16
N ASP A 81 6.84 13.83 4.55
CA ASP A 81 6.42 14.51 5.78
C ASP A 81 6.41 13.59 7.00
N ALA A 82 6.68 12.32 6.80
CA ALA A 82 6.65 11.33 7.88
C ALA A 82 7.85 11.46 8.83
#